data_9cfff22e89d960842c15399cbc57e038
#
_entry.id   9cfff22e89d960842c15399cbc57e038
#
_cell.length_a   1.000
_cell.length_b   1.000
_cell.length_c   1.000
_cell.angle_alpha   90.00
_cell.angle_beta   90.00
_cell.angle_gamma   90.00
#
_symmetry.space_group_name_H-M   'P 1'
#
loop_
_entity.id
_entity.type
_entity.pdbx_description
1 polymer ?
#
loop_
_entity_poly.entity_id
_entity_poly.type
_entity_poly.pdbx_seq_one_letter_code
_entity_poly.pdbx_strand_id
1 'polypeptide(L)'
;MFSERSIRLVQILEETSTGVPQCKLTTISLDNKLPFVALSYTWGNPLVRTKEENGAADRCCQILCNGRLLNVTQNLYDFLKRAKSGGPESWLGPEDKIWIDAICINQSSLDERSAQVRLMAEIYRAARTVIVWLGGGGHRETQYAVELLERISAAPIEKLNDLKKLQIHDPRMSEVLGECGGSTDHWRSLKRMFSRTWFSRIWIIQEIAFAESILVLCGSYSLLWEDCIKACEFLSYSVGNDLQTPSRIPYAGSNAEILSSFQESDPTNLLDVLVMTRSFEASDPRDKIFAVLGLATLGRTLLPTTEIIRVDYELTPAEVFLETAWAMIKKSKDLNFLAEVEDPHLRNITDIPTWVPDFSSVHRPSIYHQSLTFNADGGLKRSLTSLSNPRLLGTAAYRLGEVVYADSLGVNEPFIEYLPRMLIPLFELSPTYITGEDRLEVLWRTMIQNGLEWVSPAAADTAQDFRDWILLNIAEAVIKGGKSVSTRERIDQVITQLETYSKTDLTGIMPTQHDISDAIRKLQDILDKHPFENIESVSKYGHELTFYQHMRVFRTNNGLLGLGQPSLQTGNSLWIIPGVSVPMVLQTTGAEDRFNIVGPAYVHGNMNGEALEWERLDRRSIILE
;
A
#
# COMPACT_ATOMS: atom_id res chain seq x y z
N MET A 1 6.73 -31.86 -27.83
CA MET A 1 6.94 -30.41 -27.72
C MET A 1 5.59 -29.77 -27.40
N PHE A 2 5.48 -29.02 -26.34
CA PHE A 2 4.32 -28.16 -26.12
C PHE A 2 4.32 -27.08 -27.21
N SER A 3 3.15 -26.83 -27.85
CA SER A 3 3.01 -25.60 -28.65
C SER A 3 3.08 -24.40 -27.69
N GLU A 4 3.48 -23.24 -28.18
CA GLU A 4 3.62 -22.02 -27.36
C GLU A 4 2.35 -21.64 -26.59
N ARG A 5 1.17 -22.15 -26.97
CA ARG A 5 -0.14 -21.87 -26.36
C ARG A 5 -0.80 -23.13 -25.76
N SER A 6 -0.01 -24.14 -25.40
CA SER A 6 -0.52 -25.36 -24.75
C SER A 6 -0.59 -25.20 -23.23
N ILE A 7 -1.70 -25.64 -22.64
CA ILE A 7 -1.88 -25.73 -21.19
C ILE A 7 -2.31 -27.15 -20.80
N ARG A 8 -2.16 -27.50 -19.53
CA ARG A 8 -2.73 -28.72 -18.98
C ARG A 8 -3.96 -28.38 -18.14
N LEU A 9 -4.94 -29.26 -18.15
CA LEU A 9 -6.15 -29.18 -17.33
C LEU A 9 -6.34 -30.44 -16.52
N VAL A 10 -6.86 -30.29 -15.32
CA VAL A 10 -7.18 -31.35 -14.36
C VAL A 10 -8.67 -31.67 -14.44
N GLN A 11 -9.02 -32.94 -14.57
CA GLN A 11 -10.36 -33.47 -14.27
C GLN A 11 -10.29 -34.21 -12.95
N ILE A 12 -11.17 -33.88 -12.00
CA ILE A 12 -11.25 -34.56 -10.70
C ILE A 12 -12.07 -35.85 -10.89
N LEU A 13 -11.49 -36.98 -10.49
CA LEU A 13 -12.12 -38.30 -10.60
C LEU A 13 -12.67 -38.76 -9.24
N GLU A 14 -13.29 -39.97 -9.22
CA GLU A 14 -13.67 -40.62 -7.98
C GLU A 14 -12.43 -40.88 -7.12
N GLU A 15 -12.58 -40.81 -5.79
CA GLU A 15 -11.50 -41.13 -4.86
C GLU A 15 -11.12 -42.62 -4.95
N THR A 16 -9.89 -42.94 -4.56
CA THR A 16 -9.50 -44.35 -4.36
C THR A 16 -10.33 -44.99 -3.26
N SER A 17 -10.32 -46.29 -3.18
CA SER A 17 -10.94 -47.04 -2.07
C SER A 17 -10.39 -46.64 -0.68
N THR A 18 -9.20 -46.02 -0.64
CA THR A 18 -8.58 -45.48 0.57
C THR A 18 -8.85 -44.01 0.81
N GLY A 19 -9.72 -43.37 0.00
CA GLY A 19 -10.13 -41.97 0.16
C GLY A 19 -9.07 -40.94 -0.33
N VAL A 20 -8.13 -41.37 -1.19
CA VAL A 20 -7.15 -40.46 -1.80
C VAL A 20 -7.77 -39.80 -3.04
N PRO A 21 -7.74 -38.44 -3.18
CA PRO A 21 -8.23 -37.78 -4.37
C PRO A 21 -7.49 -38.23 -5.63
N GLN A 22 -8.24 -38.48 -6.70
CA GLN A 22 -7.71 -38.83 -8.00
C GLN A 22 -7.99 -37.76 -9.04
N CYS A 23 -7.07 -37.56 -9.94
CA CYS A 23 -7.24 -36.64 -11.05
C CYS A 23 -6.60 -37.15 -12.35
N LYS A 24 -7.14 -36.65 -13.46
CA LYS A 24 -6.63 -36.87 -14.80
C LYS A 24 -6.12 -35.55 -15.37
N LEU A 25 -4.85 -35.54 -15.79
CA LEU A 25 -4.23 -34.38 -16.42
C LEU A 25 -4.26 -34.54 -17.94
N THR A 26 -4.77 -33.53 -18.64
CA THR A 26 -4.91 -33.55 -20.11
C THR A 26 -4.32 -32.28 -20.68
N THR A 27 -3.52 -32.38 -21.74
CA THR A 27 -3.00 -31.19 -22.46
C THR A 27 -3.97 -30.72 -23.53
N ILE A 28 -4.20 -29.42 -23.59
CA ILE A 28 -5.01 -28.76 -24.61
C ILE A 28 -4.28 -27.54 -25.18
N SER A 29 -4.71 -27.04 -26.34
CA SER A 29 -4.36 -25.69 -26.80
C SER A 29 -5.44 -24.72 -26.34
N LEU A 30 -5.03 -23.53 -25.86
CA LEU A 30 -5.95 -22.41 -25.57
C LEU A 30 -6.76 -22.01 -26.81
N ASP A 31 -6.22 -22.20 -28.01
CA ASP A 31 -6.89 -21.87 -29.28
C ASP A 31 -8.15 -22.72 -29.52
N ASN A 32 -8.26 -23.87 -28.87
CA ASN A 32 -9.41 -24.78 -29.01
C ASN A 32 -10.66 -24.29 -28.27
N LYS A 33 -10.56 -23.20 -27.47
CA LYS A 33 -11.67 -22.59 -26.71
C LYS A 33 -12.54 -23.60 -25.92
N LEU A 34 -11.94 -24.64 -25.40
CA LEU A 34 -12.64 -25.60 -24.54
C LEU A 34 -13.00 -24.95 -23.21
N PRO A 35 -14.23 -25.10 -22.72
CA PRO A 35 -14.63 -24.51 -21.44
C PRO A 35 -13.86 -25.19 -20.29
N PHE A 36 -13.34 -24.38 -19.38
CA PHE A 36 -12.70 -24.84 -18.14
C PHE A 36 -12.90 -23.82 -17.02
N VAL A 37 -12.61 -24.21 -15.81
CA VAL A 37 -12.60 -23.39 -14.61
C VAL A 37 -11.15 -23.13 -14.21
N ALA A 38 -10.82 -21.98 -13.65
CA ALA A 38 -9.50 -21.73 -13.09
C ALA A 38 -9.58 -21.60 -11.56
N LEU A 39 -8.59 -22.17 -10.86
CA LEU A 39 -8.51 -22.08 -9.41
C LEU A 39 -7.55 -20.97 -9.00
N SER A 40 -8.03 -20.08 -8.14
CA SER A 40 -7.26 -19.06 -7.44
C SER A 40 -7.19 -19.41 -5.95
N TYR A 41 -6.00 -19.69 -5.41
CA TYR A 41 -5.85 -20.13 -4.02
C TYR A 41 -4.45 -19.85 -3.48
N THR A 42 -4.26 -19.93 -2.17
CA THR A 42 -2.96 -19.82 -1.53
C THR A 42 -2.27 -21.18 -1.45
N TRP A 43 -1.02 -21.28 -1.90
CA TRP A 43 -0.24 -22.53 -1.82
C TRP A 43 0.06 -22.95 -0.39
N GLY A 44 0.33 -21.99 0.51
CA GLY A 44 0.58 -22.22 1.93
C GLY A 44 -0.68 -22.30 2.78
N ASN A 45 -0.51 -22.08 4.06
CA ASN A 45 -1.63 -21.99 5.00
C ASN A 45 -2.41 -20.69 4.76
N PRO A 46 -3.70 -20.73 4.42
CA PRO A 46 -4.49 -19.53 4.17
C PRO A 46 -4.73 -18.66 5.41
N LEU A 47 -4.49 -19.19 6.62
CA LEU A 47 -4.75 -18.53 7.91
C LEU A 47 -3.51 -17.93 8.56
N VAL A 48 -2.32 -18.09 7.98
CA VAL A 48 -1.04 -17.68 8.57
C VAL A 48 -0.89 -16.17 8.59
N ARG A 49 -0.39 -15.65 9.72
CA ARG A 49 -0.29 -14.22 10.02
C ARG A 49 1.15 -13.67 9.99
N THR A 50 2.16 -14.51 10.04
CA THR A 50 3.58 -14.11 10.05
C THR A 50 4.40 -14.84 9.00
N LYS A 51 5.47 -14.18 8.49
CA LYS A 51 6.40 -14.82 7.54
C LYS A 51 7.10 -16.07 8.12
N GLU A 52 7.29 -16.09 9.43
CA GLU A 52 7.96 -17.20 10.15
C GLU A 52 7.07 -18.45 10.21
N GLU A 53 5.75 -18.28 10.26
CA GLU A 53 4.77 -19.38 10.22
C GLU A 53 4.53 -19.90 8.79
N ASN A 54 4.93 -19.15 7.77
CA ASN A 54 4.87 -19.51 6.34
C ASN A 54 6.13 -20.27 5.91
N GLY A 55 6.59 -21.25 6.71
CA GLY A 55 7.56 -22.23 6.24
C GLY A 55 7.16 -22.70 4.85
N ALA A 56 8.11 -23.07 4.00
CA ALA A 56 7.88 -23.52 2.62
C ALA A 56 6.63 -24.39 2.59
N ALA A 57 5.65 -24.05 1.74
CA ALA A 57 4.34 -24.69 1.69
C ALA A 57 4.53 -26.21 1.66
N ASP A 58 4.40 -26.86 2.82
CA ASP A 58 4.71 -28.28 2.97
C ASP A 58 3.77 -29.08 2.08
N ARG A 59 4.33 -29.70 1.05
CA ARG A 59 3.62 -30.66 0.21
C ARG A 59 3.46 -31.97 0.96
N CYS A 60 2.63 -31.93 2.00
CA CYS A 60 2.46 -33.02 2.95
C CYS A 60 1.39 -34.03 2.54
N CYS A 61 0.54 -33.69 1.56
CA CYS A 61 -0.58 -34.53 1.15
C CYS A 61 -0.31 -35.15 -0.21
N GLN A 62 -0.81 -36.38 -0.41
CA GLN A 62 -0.65 -37.13 -1.66
C GLN A 62 -1.99 -37.25 -2.39
N ILE A 63 -1.94 -37.03 -3.70
CA ILE A 63 -3.04 -37.30 -4.62
C ILE A 63 -2.56 -38.24 -5.73
N LEU A 64 -3.47 -38.89 -6.42
CA LEU A 64 -3.16 -39.74 -7.55
C LEU A 64 -3.44 -39.00 -8.86
N CYS A 65 -2.41 -38.61 -9.61
CA CYS A 65 -2.54 -37.92 -10.88
C CYS A 65 -2.05 -38.81 -12.03
N ASN A 66 -2.94 -39.15 -12.97
CA ASN A 66 -2.65 -40.08 -14.05
C ASN A 66 -2.00 -41.41 -13.55
N GLY A 67 -2.47 -41.94 -12.43
CA GLY A 67 -1.95 -43.16 -11.84
C GLY A 67 -0.59 -43.03 -11.12
N ARG A 68 -0.08 -41.83 -10.94
CA ARG A 68 1.17 -41.54 -10.21
C ARG A 68 0.88 -40.65 -8.99
N LEU A 69 1.60 -40.90 -7.89
CA LEU A 69 1.53 -40.08 -6.70
C LEU A 69 2.14 -38.71 -6.96
N LEU A 70 1.39 -37.64 -6.60
CA LEU A 70 1.82 -36.27 -6.65
C LEU A 70 1.63 -35.65 -5.26
N ASN A 71 2.67 -35.00 -4.74
CA ASN A 71 2.59 -34.28 -3.47
C ASN A 71 2.01 -32.89 -3.70
N VAL A 72 0.98 -32.54 -2.91
CA VAL A 72 0.30 -31.27 -2.91
C VAL A 72 0.27 -30.67 -1.51
N THR A 73 -0.03 -29.37 -1.43
CA THR A 73 -0.21 -28.69 -0.14
C THR A 73 -1.53 -29.08 0.50
N GLN A 74 -1.63 -28.96 1.83
CA GLN A 74 -2.87 -29.24 2.57
C GLN A 74 -4.04 -28.42 2.02
N ASN A 75 -3.84 -27.14 1.74
CA ASN A 75 -4.89 -26.26 1.23
C ASN A 75 -5.45 -26.70 -0.13
N LEU A 76 -4.57 -27.17 -1.03
CA LEU A 76 -5.01 -27.73 -2.32
C LEU A 76 -5.72 -29.08 -2.13
N TYR A 77 -5.23 -29.91 -1.23
CA TYR A 77 -5.87 -31.19 -0.89
C TYR A 77 -7.28 -30.99 -0.37
N ASP A 78 -7.47 -30.03 0.54
CA ASP A 78 -8.80 -29.67 1.10
C ASP A 78 -9.75 -29.14 0.02
N PHE A 79 -9.23 -28.35 -0.92
CA PHE A 79 -10.01 -27.91 -2.09
C PHE A 79 -10.47 -29.10 -2.94
N LEU A 80 -9.57 -30.03 -3.26
CA LEU A 80 -9.91 -31.21 -4.08
C LEU A 80 -10.97 -32.08 -3.40
N LYS A 81 -10.89 -32.25 -2.08
CA LYS A 81 -11.92 -32.92 -1.27
C LYS A 81 -13.26 -32.17 -1.33
N ARG A 82 -13.24 -30.85 -1.17
CA ARG A 82 -14.44 -30.00 -1.22
C ARG A 82 -15.11 -30.02 -2.60
N ALA A 83 -14.30 -30.00 -3.68
CA ALA A 83 -14.79 -30.04 -5.04
C ALA A 83 -15.53 -31.35 -5.38
N LYS A 84 -15.14 -32.45 -4.74
CA LYS A 84 -15.78 -33.75 -4.93
C LYS A 84 -17.02 -33.96 -4.10
N SER A 85 -17.12 -33.36 -2.90
CA SER A 85 -18.21 -33.59 -1.96
C SER A 85 -19.58 -33.03 -2.42
N GLY A 86 -19.69 -32.57 -3.66
CA GLY A 86 -20.81 -32.02 -4.39
C GLY A 86 -22.15 -32.04 -3.65
N GLY A 87 -22.63 -30.85 -3.19
CA GLY A 87 -23.97 -30.66 -2.68
C GLY A 87 -24.97 -30.34 -3.83
N PRO A 88 -26.22 -30.07 -3.53
CA PRO A 88 -27.24 -29.72 -4.53
C PRO A 88 -26.89 -28.47 -5.37
N GLU A 89 -25.94 -27.68 -4.93
CA GLU A 89 -25.36 -26.54 -5.64
C GLU A 89 -23.95 -26.85 -6.18
N SER A 90 -23.81 -27.95 -6.95
CA SER A 90 -22.52 -28.31 -7.52
C SER A 90 -22.10 -27.30 -8.57
N TRP A 91 -21.15 -26.42 -8.21
CA TRP A 91 -20.51 -25.44 -9.09
C TRP A 91 -19.50 -26.10 -10.07
N LEU A 92 -19.23 -27.40 -9.89
CA LEU A 92 -18.34 -28.21 -10.73
C LEU A 92 -19.04 -29.53 -11.09
N GLY A 93 -19.21 -29.76 -12.38
CA GLY A 93 -19.71 -31.04 -12.90
C GLY A 93 -18.62 -32.12 -12.97
N PRO A 94 -18.97 -33.42 -13.08
CA PRO A 94 -18.02 -34.52 -13.11
C PRO A 94 -17.09 -34.50 -14.33
N GLU A 95 -17.50 -33.87 -15.42
CA GLU A 95 -16.71 -33.74 -16.66
C GLU A 95 -15.96 -32.40 -16.76
N ASP A 96 -16.17 -31.51 -15.80
CA ASP A 96 -15.53 -30.22 -15.80
C ASP A 96 -14.02 -30.34 -15.61
N LYS A 97 -13.30 -29.46 -16.29
CA LYS A 97 -11.86 -29.37 -16.23
C LYS A 97 -11.46 -28.11 -15.48
N ILE A 98 -10.44 -28.23 -14.65
CA ILE A 98 -9.92 -27.12 -13.85
C ILE A 98 -8.46 -26.88 -14.21
N TRP A 99 -8.08 -25.64 -14.38
CA TRP A 99 -6.70 -25.23 -14.38
C TRP A 99 -6.23 -24.94 -12.94
N ILE A 100 -5.19 -25.64 -12.50
CA ILE A 100 -4.58 -25.50 -11.16
C ILE A 100 -3.08 -25.36 -11.36
N ASP A 101 -2.53 -24.21 -11.07
CA ASP A 101 -1.13 -23.85 -11.33
C ASP A 101 -0.12 -24.87 -10.76
N ALA A 102 -0.33 -25.33 -9.52
CA ALA A 102 0.56 -26.29 -8.87
C ALA A 102 0.56 -27.70 -9.49
N ILE A 103 -0.48 -28.06 -10.25
CA ILE A 103 -0.60 -29.36 -10.93
C ILE A 103 -0.35 -29.20 -12.43
N CYS A 104 -0.84 -28.11 -13.02
CA CYS A 104 -0.81 -27.87 -14.46
C CYS A 104 0.53 -27.37 -14.97
N ILE A 105 1.37 -26.78 -14.11
CA ILE A 105 2.70 -26.27 -14.47
C ILE A 105 3.78 -27.18 -13.85
N ASN A 106 4.78 -27.55 -14.63
CA ASN A 106 5.98 -28.17 -14.07
C ASN A 106 6.86 -27.12 -13.38
N GLN A 107 6.66 -26.97 -12.08
CA GLN A 107 7.33 -25.96 -11.25
C GLN A 107 8.86 -26.14 -11.18
N SER A 108 9.38 -27.33 -11.56
CA SER A 108 10.82 -27.62 -11.57
C SER A 108 11.52 -27.16 -12.85
N SER A 109 10.76 -26.81 -13.90
CA SER A 109 11.30 -26.31 -15.18
C SER A 109 11.11 -24.80 -15.27
N LEU A 110 12.21 -24.04 -15.19
CA LEU A 110 12.18 -22.57 -15.30
C LEU A 110 11.63 -22.11 -16.66
N ASP A 111 11.98 -22.82 -17.74
CA ASP A 111 11.49 -22.54 -19.10
C ASP A 111 9.97 -22.71 -19.18
N GLU A 112 9.45 -23.85 -18.68
CA GLU A 112 8.00 -24.08 -18.68
C GLU A 112 7.29 -23.10 -17.78
N ARG A 113 7.82 -22.82 -16.58
CA ARG A 113 7.27 -21.82 -15.67
C ARG A 113 7.20 -20.46 -16.35
N SER A 114 8.28 -19.99 -16.96
CA SER A 114 8.33 -18.71 -17.69
C SER A 114 7.33 -18.69 -18.86
N ALA A 115 7.19 -19.80 -19.60
CA ALA A 115 6.23 -19.90 -20.70
C ALA A 115 4.78 -19.85 -20.20
N GLN A 116 4.45 -20.58 -19.14
CA GLN A 116 3.09 -20.63 -18.59
C GLN A 116 2.70 -19.30 -17.88
N VAL A 117 3.64 -18.66 -17.19
CA VAL A 117 3.42 -17.34 -16.59
C VAL A 117 3.07 -16.28 -17.65
N ARG A 118 3.68 -16.32 -18.82
CA ARG A 118 3.28 -15.47 -19.95
C ARG A 118 1.84 -15.67 -20.41
N LEU A 119 1.31 -16.90 -20.22
CA LEU A 119 -0.06 -17.23 -20.61
C LEU A 119 -1.09 -17.01 -19.51
N MET A 120 -0.68 -16.73 -18.26
CA MET A 120 -1.60 -16.69 -17.11
C MET A 120 -2.80 -15.77 -17.33
N ALA A 121 -2.57 -14.56 -17.81
CA ALA A 121 -3.65 -13.61 -18.08
C ALA A 121 -4.65 -14.15 -19.12
N GLU A 122 -4.16 -14.83 -20.17
CA GLU A 122 -5.01 -15.47 -21.16
C GLU A 122 -5.76 -16.69 -20.61
N ILE A 123 -5.12 -17.46 -19.73
CA ILE A 123 -5.73 -18.61 -19.06
C ILE A 123 -6.91 -18.16 -18.21
N TYR A 124 -6.72 -17.16 -17.33
CA TYR A 124 -7.80 -16.65 -16.49
C TYR A 124 -8.92 -15.98 -17.29
N ARG A 125 -8.59 -15.27 -18.37
CA ARG A 125 -9.57 -14.70 -19.31
C ARG A 125 -10.38 -15.77 -20.07
N ALA A 126 -9.76 -16.91 -20.40
CA ALA A 126 -10.42 -17.99 -21.13
C ALA A 126 -11.23 -18.91 -20.20
N ALA A 127 -11.03 -18.84 -18.89
CA ALA A 127 -11.79 -19.61 -17.92
C ALA A 127 -13.25 -19.08 -17.84
N ARG A 128 -14.23 -20.00 -17.90
CA ARG A 128 -15.66 -19.61 -17.74
C ARG A 128 -15.97 -19.05 -16.34
N THR A 129 -15.21 -19.48 -15.34
CA THR A 129 -15.33 -19.06 -13.94
C THR A 129 -14.00 -19.22 -13.25
N VAL A 130 -13.63 -18.22 -12.47
CA VAL A 130 -12.51 -18.29 -11.53
C VAL A 130 -13.07 -18.66 -10.15
N ILE A 131 -12.59 -19.77 -9.61
CA ILE A 131 -12.95 -20.18 -8.24
C ILE A 131 -11.86 -19.66 -7.31
N VAL A 132 -12.26 -18.78 -6.40
CA VAL A 132 -11.41 -18.31 -5.30
C VAL A 132 -11.58 -19.24 -4.11
N TRP A 133 -10.54 -19.97 -3.74
CA TRP A 133 -10.54 -20.83 -2.55
C TRP A 133 -9.81 -20.13 -1.41
N LEU A 134 -10.57 -19.61 -0.45
CA LEU A 134 -10.04 -18.95 0.75
C LEU A 134 -9.53 -19.92 1.82
N GLY A 135 -9.67 -21.23 1.60
CA GLY A 135 -9.29 -22.28 2.54
C GLY A 135 -10.44 -22.69 3.47
N GLY A 136 -10.19 -23.77 4.20
CA GLY A 136 -11.02 -24.16 5.33
C GLY A 136 -10.94 -23.15 6.48
N GLY A 137 -11.61 -23.39 7.57
CA GLY A 137 -11.57 -22.60 8.80
C GLY A 137 -12.43 -23.26 9.86
N GLY A 138 -12.38 -22.78 11.11
CA GLY A 138 -13.33 -23.20 12.13
C GLY A 138 -14.75 -22.94 11.65
N HIS A 139 -15.59 -23.98 11.67
CA HIS A 139 -16.96 -23.89 11.11
C HIS A 139 -17.72 -22.66 11.67
N ARG A 140 -17.66 -22.43 12.99
CA ARG A 140 -18.34 -21.33 13.67
C ARG A 140 -17.77 -19.94 13.26
N GLU A 141 -16.45 -19.82 13.14
CA GLU A 141 -15.82 -18.56 12.74
C GLU A 141 -16.19 -18.19 11.30
N THR A 142 -16.18 -19.16 10.38
CA THR A 142 -16.59 -18.95 8.99
C THR A 142 -18.08 -18.59 8.92
N GLN A 143 -18.93 -19.26 9.71
CA GLN A 143 -20.35 -18.97 9.79
C GLN A 143 -20.60 -17.51 10.22
N TYR A 144 -19.99 -17.05 11.30
CA TYR A 144 -20.14 -15.67 11.78
C TYR A 144 -19.69 -14.63 10.75
N ALA A 145 -18.59 -14.91 10.05
CA ALA A 145 -18.11 -14.03 8.99
C ALA A 145 -19.13 -13.92 7.83
N VAL A 146 -19.68 -15.06 7.41
CA VAL A 146 -20.65 -15.13 6.31
C VAL A 146 -21.97 -14.45 6.70
N GLU A 147 -22.50 -14.73 7.90
CA GLU A 147 -23.73 -14.10 8.38
C GLU A 147 -23.65 -12.56 8.37
N LEU A 148 -22.53 -11.98 8.85
CA LEU A 148 -22.34 -10.53 8.83
C LEU A 148 -22.13 -10.01 7.40
N LEU A 149 -21.38 -10.71 6.56
CA LEU A 149 -21.17 -10.36 5.16
C LEU A 149 -22.50 -10.26 4.41
N GLU A 150 -23.36 -11.27 4.54
CA GLU A 150 -24.69 -11.29 3.92
C GLU A 150 -25.56 -10.11 4.39
N ARG A 151 -25.48 -9.73 5.67
CA ARG A 151 -26.20 -8.57 6.20
C ARG A 151 -25.69 -7.26 5.63
N ILE A 152 -24.37 -7.10 5.51
CA ILE A 152 -23.75 -5.92 4.88
C ILE A 152 -24.15 -5.87 3.40
N SER A 153 -24.08 -6.99 2.69
CA SER A 153 -24.46 -7.05 1.29
C SER A 153 -25.93 -6.68 1.04
N ALA A 154 -26.82 -7.17 1.87
CA ALA A 154 -28.26 -6.89 1.76
C ALA A 154 -28.65 -5.45 2.17
N ALA A 155 -27.79 -4.74 2.92
CA ALA A 155 -28.12 -3.41 3.42
C ALA A 155 -28.02 -2.34 2.31
N PRO A 156 -28.95 -1.34 2.28
CA PRO A 156 -28.87 -0.21 1.36
C PRO A 156 -27.59 0.60 1.58
N ILE A 157 -26.99 1.08 0.48
CA ILE A 157 -25.72 1.80 0.51
C ILE A 157 -25.79 3.10 1.35
N GLU A 158 -26.93 3.78 1.31
CA GLU A 158 -27.18 5.00 2.08
C GLU A 158 -27.06 4.72 3.58
N LYS A 159 -27.69 3.62 4.04
CA LYS A 159 -27.61 3.21 5.45
C LYS A 159 -26.20 2.79 5.85
N LEU A 160 -25.49 2.07 4.97
CA LEU A 160 -24.10 1.71 5.24
C LEU A 160 -23.19 2.94 5.36
N ASN A 161 -23.42 3.98 4.54
CA ASN A 161 -22.65 5.21 4.62
C ASN A 161 -22.86 5.95 5.95
N ASP A 162 -24.07 5.90 6.50
CA ASP A 162 -24.37 6.46 7.83
C ASP A 162 -23.65 5.70 8.97
N LEU A 163 -23.38 4.40 8.76
CA LEU A 163 -22.71 3.55 9.74
C LEU A 163 -21.18 3.66 9.72
N LYS A 164 -20.56 4.12 8.62
CA LYS A 164 -19.10 4.13 8.43
C LYS A 164 -18.30 4.83 9.52
N LYS A 165 -18.91 5.80 10.21
CA LYS A 165 -18.26 6.59 11.28
C LYS A 165 -18.63 6.12 12.69
N LEU A 166 -19.38 5.05 12.81
CA LEU A 166 -19.90 4.57 14.09
C LEU A 166 -19.02 3.45 14.66
N GLN A 167 -19.01 3.35 15.98
CA GLN A 167 -18.38 2.22 16.68
C GLN A 167 -19.25 0.97 16.55
N ILE A 168 -18.65 -0.21 16.66
CA ILE A 168 -19.33 -1.51 16.54
C ILE A 168 -20.49 -1.64 17.55
N HIS A 169 -20.37 -1.05 18.73
CA HIS A 169 -21.39 -1.12 19.79
C HIS A 169 -22.48 -0.05 19.69
N ASP A 170 -22.46 0.80 18.65
CA ASP A 170 -23.54 1.76 18.42
C ASP A 170 -24.84 1.00 18.10
N PRO A 171 -25.97 1.29 18.76
CA PRO A 171 -27.24 0.60 18.53
C PRO A 171 -27.69 0.57 17.08
N ARG A 172 -27.37 1.60 16.30
CA ARG A 172 -27.68 1.68 14.86
C ARG A 172 -27.02 0.58 14.03
N MET A 173 -25.88 0.06 14.47
CA MET A 173 -25.27 -1.12 13.83
C MET A 173 -26.22 -2.33 13.89
N SER A 174 -26.80 -2.60 15.04
CA SER A 174 -27.79 -3.69 15.20
C SER A 174 -29.12 -3.40 14.51
N GLU A 175 -29.55 -2.16 14.43
CA GLU A 175 -30.78 -1.77 13.73
C GLU A 175 -30.67 -2.04 12.22
N VAL A 176 -29.52 -1.82 11.61
CA VAL A 176 -29.31 -1.99 10.15
C VAL A 176 -28.85 -3.40 9.81
N LEU A 177 -27.90 -3.96 10.58
CA LEU A 177 -27.23 -5.23 10.27
C LEU A 177 -27.78 -6.40 11.10
N GLY A 178 -28.80 -6.17 11.94
CA GLY A 178 -29.34 -7.17 12.86
C GLY A 178 -28.38 -7.44 14.03
N GLU A 179 -28.65 -8.50 14.79
CA GLU A 179 -27.86 -8.89 15.98
C GLU A 179 -26.36 -9.05 15.65
N CYS A 180 -26.04 -9.48 14.44
CA CYS A 180 -24.65 -9.61 13.97
C CYS A 180 -23.88 -8.27 14.00
N GLY A 181 -24.56 -7.15 13.68
CA GLY A 181 -23.99 -5.81 13.65
C GLY A 181 -23.49 -5.31 15.00
N GLY A 182 -24.12 -5.72 16.11
CA GLY A 182 -23.68 -5.42 17.47
C GLY A 182 -22.68 -6.42 18.07
N SER A 183 -22.35 -7.48 17.34
CA SER A 183 -21.56 -8.61 17.86
C SER A 183 -20.07 -8.50 17.52
N THR A 184 -19.21 -8.30 18.52
CA THR A 184 -17.76 -8.28 18.36
C THR A 184 -17.20 -9.55 17.71
N ASP A 185 -17.80 -10.72 17.97
CA ASP A 185 -17.33 -11.98 17.41
C ASP A 185 -17.59 -12.08 15.90
N HIS A 186 -18.71 -11.54 15.40
CA HIS A 186 -19.00 -11.48 13.97
C HIS A 186 -18.03 -10.55 13.25
N TRP A 187 -17.79 -9.35 13.79
CA TRP A 187 -16.83 -8.41 13.25
C TRP A 187 -15.41 -8.97 13.24
N ARG A 188 -15.00 -9.62 14.34
CA ARG A 188 -13.68 -10.27 14.43
C ARG A 188 -13.55 -11.39 13.38
N SER A 189 -14.59 -12.18 13.19
CA SER A 189 -14.61 -13.28 12.23
C SER A 189 -14.57 -12.77 10.79
N LEU A 190 -15.32 -11.72 10.46
CA LEU A 190 -15.29 -11.08 9.15
C LEU A 190 -13.92 -10.46 8.85
N LYS A 191 -13.34 -9.75 9.83
CA LYS A 191 -11.96 -9.25 9.72
C LYS A 191 -10.95 -10.37 9.45
N ARG A 192 -11.05 -11.49 10.17
CA ARG A 192 -10.16 -12.64 9.97
C ARG A 192 -10.33 -13.28 8.60
N MET A 193 -11.55 -13.32 8.06
CA MET A 193 -11.79 -13.81 6.72
C MET A 193 -11.05 -12.98 5.67
N PHE A 194 -11.12 -11.66 5.75
CA PHE A 194 -10.40 -10.75 4.84
C PHE A 194 -8.90 -10.60 5.16
N SER A 195 -8.43 -11.09 6.33
CA SER A 195 -7.00 -11.17 6.66
C SER A 195 -6.32 -12.43 6.14
N ARG A 196 -7.04 -13.29 5.41
CA ARG A 196 -6.45 -14.49 4.82
C ARG A 196 -5.39 -14.12 3.79
N THR A 197 -4.34 -14.93 3.72
CA THR A 197 -3.16 -14.69 2.88
C THR A 197 -3.48 -14.58 1.38
N TRP A 198 -4.64 -15.09 0.95
CA TRP A 198 -5.09 -14.95 -0.43
C TRP A 198 -5.19 -13.48 -0.84
N PHE A 199 -5.74 -12.60 -0.01
CA PHE A 199 -5.95 -11.17 -0.32
C PHE A 199 -4.66 -10.37 -0.45
N SER A 200 -3.52 -10.89 0.02
CA SER A 200 -2.22 -10.21 -0.11
C SER A 200 -1.38 -10.66 -1.29
N ARG A 201 -1.75 -11.75 -2.00
CA ARG A 201 -0.94 -12.31 -3.09
C ARG A 201 -0.97 -11.43 -4.34
N ILE A 202 0.19 -11.18 -4.92
CA ILE A 202 0.30 -10.37 -6.16
C ILE A 202 -0.39 -11.03 -7.37
N TRP A 203 -0.37 -12.36 -7.46
CA TRP A 203 -0.92 -13.10 -8.60
C TRP A 203 -2.43 -12.98 -8.75
N ILE A 204 -3.16 -12.77 -7.63
CA ILE A 204 -4.63 -12.62 -7.68
C ILE A 204 -5.09 -11.45 -8.55
N ILE A 205 -4.20 -10.49 -8.80
CA ILE A 205 -4.49 -9.34 -9.67
C ILE A 205 -4.88 -9.81 -11.06
N GLN A 206 -4.08 -10.66 -11.70
CA GLN A 206 -4.45 -11.23 -13.01
C GLN A 206 -5.60 -12.23 -12.90
N GLU A 207 -5.63 -13.01 -11.82
CA GLU A 207 -6.63 -14.04 -11.58
C GLU A 207 -8.05 -13.44 -11.51
N ILE A 208 -8.18 -12.23 -10.96
CA ILE A 208 -9.46 -11.52 -10.77
C ILE A 208 -9.74 -10.53 -11.90
N ALA A 209 -8.74 -9.71 -12.32
CA ALA A 209 -8.96 -8.66 -13.31
C ALA A 209 -9.46 -9.19 -14.67
N PHE A 210 -9.11 -10.44 -15.03
CA PHE A 210 -9.50 -11.06 -16.29
C PHE A 210 -10.65 -12.06 -16.17
N ALA A 211 -11.14 -12.31 -14.95
CA ALA A 211 -12.22 -13.26 -14.72
C ALA A 211 -13.56 -12.71 -15.28
N GLU A 212 -14.25 -13.51 -16.10
CA GLU A 212 -15.61 -13.21 -16.55
C GLU A 212 -16.63 -13.44 -15.43
N SER A 213 -16.40 -14.46 -14.61
CA SER A 213 -17.23 -14.81 -13.45
C SER A 213 -16.35 -15.29 -12.31
N ILE A 214 -16.66 -14.90 -11.08
CA ILE A 214 -15.91 -15.25 -9.88
C ILE A 214 -16.84 -15.91 -8.88
N LEU A 215 -16.44 -17.06 -8.35
CA LEU A 215 -17.07 -17.75 -7.25
C LEU A 215 -16.11 -17.85 -6.07
N VAL A 216 -16.49 -17.34 -4.92
CA VAL A 216 -15.67 -17.40 -3.70
C VAL A 216 -16.11 -18.57 -2.82
N LEU A 217 -15.19 -19.46 -2.48
CA LEU A 217 -15.41 -20.59 -1.58
C LEU A 217 -14.63 -20.38 -0.28
N CYS A 218 -15.33 -20.47 0.85
CA CYS A 218 -14.75 -20.36 2.19
C CYS A 218 -15.31 -21.50 3.08
N GLY A 219 -14.48 -22.51 3.35
CA GLY A 219 -14.95 -23.74 4.01
C GLY A 219 -16.09 -24.41 3.23
N SER A 220 -17.26 -24.54 3.84
CA SER A 220 -18.47 -25.09 3.20
C SER A 220 -19.33 -24.05 2.47
N TYR A 221 -19.02 -22.77 2.60
CA TYR A 221 -19.82 -21.66 2.06
C TYR A 221 -19.37 -21.27 0.65
N SER A 222 -20.35 -20.82 -0.15
CA SER A 222 -20.16 -20.23 -1.48
C SER A 222 -20.67 -18.80 -1.43
N LEU A 223 -19.86 -17.83 -1.88
CA LEU A 223 -20.12 -16.40 -1.76
C LEU A 223 -19.99 -15.74 -3.14
N LEU A 224 -20.76 -14.69 -3.38
CA LEU A 224 -20.58 -13.83 -4.55
C LEU A 224 -19.40 -12.89 -4.33
N TRP A 225 -18.65 -12.63 -5.39
CA TRP A 225 -17.50 -11.72 -5.34
C TRP A 225 -17.92 -10.30 -4.99
N GLU A 226 -19.00 -9.81 -5.57
CA GLU A 226 -19.56 -8.48 -5.36
C GLU A 226 -19.94 -8.26 -3.88
N ASP A 227 -20.47 -9.27 -3.22
CA ASP A 227 -20.80 -9.22 -1.79
C ASP A 227 -19.54 -9.13 -0.92
N CYS A 228 -18.50 -9.86 -1.31
CA CYS A 228 -17.19 -9.79 -0.64
C CYS A 228 -16.57 -8.39 -0.77
N ILE A 229 -16.60 -7.79 -1.97
CA ILE A 229 -16.09 -6.44 -2.21
C ILE A 229 -16.85 -5.42 -1.36
N LYS A 230 -18.18 -5.42 -1.42
CA LYS A 230 -19.03 -4.51 -0.64
C LYS A 230 -18.75 -4.59 0.87
N ALA A 231 -18.57 -5.80 1.40
CA ALA A 231 -18.25 -6.01 2.81
C ALA A 231 -16.81 -5.52 3.14
N CYS A 232 -15.88 -5.73 2.23
CA CYS A 232 -14.48 -5.31 2.39
C CYS A 232 -14.34 -3.79 2.40
N GLU A 233 -15.00 -3.10 1.46
CA GLU A 233 -15.08 -1.64 1.41
C GLU A 233 -15.70 -1.06 2.69
N PHE A 234 -16.81 -1.64 3.15
CA PHE A 234 -17.43 -1.20 4.39
C PHE A 234 -16.47 -1.33 5.58
N LEU A 235 -15.73 -2.44 5.68
CA LEU A 235 -14.73 -2.66 6.74
C LEU A 235 -13.59 -1.65 6.70
N SER A 236 -13.13 -1.25 5.52
CA SER A 236 -12.01 -0.31 5.35
C SER A 236 -12.32 1.06 5.96
N TYR A 237 -13.58 1.48 5.93
CA TYR A 237 -14.01 2.78 6.43
C TYR A 237 -14.56 2.76 7.87
N SER A 238 -15.08 1.62 8.36
CA SER A 238 -15.95 1.62 9.56
C SER A 238 -15.28 1.13 10.84
N VAL A 239 -14.27 0.28 10.79
CA VAL A 239 -13.91 -0.57 11.93
C VAL A 239 -12.43 -0.47 12.31
N GLY A 240 -11.73 0.57 11.81
CA GLY A 240 -10.29 0.71 11.97
C GLY A 240 -9.81 0.70 13.42
N ASN A 241 -10.53 1.34 14.34
CA ASN A 241 -10.04 1.68 15.66
C ASN A 241 -10.52 0.78 16.81
N ASP A 242 -11.67 0.08 16.66
CA ASP A 242 -12.31 -0.63 17.77
C ASP A 242 -11.78 -2.04 18.05
N LEU A 243 -11.07 -2.65 17.12
CA LEU A 243 -10.56 -4.00 17.28
C LEU A 243 -9.03 -3.99 17.24
N GLN A 244 -8.40 -4.12 18.40
CA GLN A 244 -6.95 -4.36 18.52
C GLN A 244 -6.56 -5.63 17.73
N THR A 245 -6.31 -5.49 16.45
CA THR A 245 -5.79 -6.57 15.61
C THR A 245 -4.57 -6.07 14.86
N PRO A 246 -3.53 -6.91 14.72
CA PRO A 246 -2.30 -6.49 14.03
C PRO A 246 -2.61 -5.99 12.61
N SER A 247 -1.95 -4.97 12.23
CA SER A 247 -1.97 -4.02 11.12
C SER A 247 -2.09 -4.53 9.66
N ARG A 248 -2.61 -5.72 9.37
CA ARG A 248 -2.74 -6.24 7.99
C ARG A 248 -4.09 -6.00 7.31
N ILE A 249 -5.12 -5.60 8.05
CA ILE A 249 -6.47 -5.42 7.49
C ILE A 249 -6.61 -4.17 6.62
N PRO A 250 -5.95 -3.04 6.89
CA PRO A 250 -5.96 -1.92 5.97
C PRO A 250 -5.57 -2.34 4.55
N TYR A 251 -4.58 -3.21 4.41
CA TYR A 251 -4.14 -3.70 3.09
C TYR A 251 -5.15 -4.60 2.39
N ALA A 252 -5.88 -5.46 3.10
CA ALA A 252 -6.86 -6.34 2.46
C ALA A 252 -8.04 -5.56 1.88
N GLY A 253 -8.54 -4.54 2.60
CA GLY A 253 -9.56 -3.63 2.10
C GLY A 253 -9.10 -2.86 0.87
N SER A 254 -7.96 -2.19 0.98
CA SER A 254 -7.36 -1.46 -0.14
C SER A 254 -7.03 -2.38 -1.32
N ASN A 255 -6.56 -3.60 -1.06
CA ASN A 255 -6.30 -4.57 -2.13
C ASN A 255 -7.59 -5.02 -2.84
N ALA A 256 -8.70 -5.18 -2.13
CA ALA A 256 -9.99 -5.51 -2.74
C ALA A 256 -10.51 -4.36 -3.62
N GLU A 257 -10.38 -3.12 -3.17
CA GLU A 257 -10.70 -1.92 -3.97
C GLU A 257 -9.85 -1.85 -5.24
N ILE A 258 -8.54 -2.13 -5.14
CA ILE A 258 -7.62 -2.19 -6.29
C ILE A 258 -8.06 -3.29 -7.26
N LEU A 259 -8.43 -4.46 -6.78
CA LEU A 259 -8.91 -5.56 -7.63
C LEU A 259 -10.21 -5.19 -8.36
N SER A 260 -11.15 -4.53 -7.68
CA SER A 260 -12.39 -4.02 -8.28
C SER A 260 -12.10 -2.98 -9.36
N SER A 261 -11.20 -2.03 -9.09
CA SER A 261 -10.84 -0.99 -10.05
C SER A 261 -10.25 -1.54 -11.36
N PHE A 262 -9.48 -2.62 -11.31
CA PHE A 262 -8.94 -3.29 -12.50
C PHE A 262 -10.00 -4.05 -13.31
N GLN A 263 -11.14 -4.41 -12.73
CA GLN A 263 -12.27 -4.96 -13.47
C GLN A 263 -13.07 -3.86 -14.20
N GLU A 264 -13.14 -2.67 -13.61
CA GLU A 264 -13.92 -1.55 -14.13
C GLU A 264 -13.18 -0.74 -15.19
N SER A 265 -11.88 -0.56 -15.03
CA SER A 265 -11.05 0.30 -15.90
C SER A 265 -9.67 -0.27 -16.16
N ASP A 266 -9.17 -0.06 -17.38
CA ASP A 266 -7.80 -0.42 -17.72
C ASP A 266 -6.81 0.62 -17.18
N PRO A 267 -5.65 0.17 -16.63
CA PRO A 267 -4.59 1.08 -16.20
C PRO A 267 -3.99 1.85 -17.40
N THR A 268 -3.56 3.08 -17.14
CA THR A 268 -3.05 3.97 -18.19
C THR A 268 -1.59 3.72 -18.54
N ASN A 269 -0.78 3.26 -17.57
CA ASN A 269 0.63 2.94 -17.78
C ASN A 269 1.15 1.91 -16.77
N LEU A 270 2.34 1.35 -17.02
CA LEU A 270 2.93 0.32 -16.17
C LEU A 270 3.30 0.84 -14.78
N LEU A 271 3.76 2.09 -14.66
CA LEU A 271 4.14 2.67 -13.38
C LEU A 271 2.94 2.73 -12.43
N ASP A 272 1.79 3.19 -12.92
CA ASP A 272 0.56 3.27 -12.10
C ASP A 272 0.19 1.89 -11.56
N VAL A 273 0.24 0.85 -12.40
CA VAL A 273 -0.03 -0.53 -11.98
C VAL A 273 0.94 -0.98 -10.89
N LEU A 274 2.25 -0.78 -11.08
CA LEU A 274 3.27 -1.16 -10.11
C LEU A 274 3.11 -0.43 -8.78
N VAL A 275 2.73 0.84 -8.83
CA VAL A 275 2.47 1.67 -7.65
C VAL A 275 1.21 1.20 -6.91
N MET A 276 0.10 1.01 -7.61
CA MET A 276 -1.16 0.53 -7.02
C MET A 276 -1.01 -0.85 -6.38
N THR A 277 -0.22 -1.73 -7.01
CA THR A 277 -0.07 -3.12 -6.57
C THR A 277 1.07 -3.35 -5.57
N ARG A 278 1.74 -2.30 -5.13
CA ARG A 278 2.91 -2.39 -4.25
C ARG A 278 2.62 -3.05 -2.90
N SER A 279 1.40 -2.92 -2.38
CA SER A 279 0.93 -3.53 -1.14
C SER A 279 0.79 -5.06 -1.22
N PHE A 280 0.64 -5.63 -2.42
CA PHE A 280 0.53 -7.07 -2.58
C PHE A 280 1.87 -7.77 -2.34
N GLU A 281 1.83 -8.97 -1.78
CA GLU A 281 3.00 -9.77 -1.42
C GLU A 281 3.38 -10.74 -2.54
N ALA A 282 4.68 -10.93 -2.74
CA ALA A 282 5.27 -11.92 -3.63
C ALA A 282 6.33 -12.72 -2.88
N SER A 283 6.36 -14.05 -3.04
CA SER A 283 7.44 -14.89 -2.52
C SER A 283 8.72 -14.73 -3.33
N ASP A 284 8.59 -14.55 -4.64
CA ASP A 284 9.67 -14.23 -5.56
C ASP A 284 9.56 -12.73 -5.92
N PRO A 285 10.57 -11.90 -5.62
CA PRO A 285 10.49 -10.47 -5.90
C PRO A 285 10.20 -10.11 -7.36
N ARG A 286 10.61 -10.96 -8.32
CA ARG A 286 10.36 -10.78 -9.76
C ARG A 286 8.88 -10.81 -10.09
N ASP A 287 8.09 -11.52 -9.30
CA ASP A 287 6.65 -11.62 -9.48
C ASP A 287 5.94 -10.28 -9.30
N LYS A 288 6.55 -9.32 -8.58
CA LYS A 288 6.05 -7.94 -8.52
C LYS A 288 5.92 -7.28 -9.88
N ILE A 289 6.80 -7.64 -10.81
CA ILE A 289 6.74 -7.20 -12.20
C ILE A 289 5.92 -8.18 -13.04
N PHE A 290 6.24 -9.46 -12.98
CA PHE A 290 5.67 -10.46 -13.89
C PHE A 290 4.15 -10.62 -13.72
N ALA A 291 3.67 -10.55 -12.48
CA ALA A 291 2.24 -10.69 -12.18
C ALA A 291 1.37 -9.53 -12.69
N VAL A 292 1.95 -8.39 -13.06
CA VAL A 292 1.19 -7.24 -13.55
C VAL A 292 1.38 -6.98 -15.05
N LEU A 293 2.35 -7.64 -15.70
CA LEU A 293 2.58 -7.47 -17.14
C LEU A 293 1.35 -7.85 -17.98
N GLY A 294 0.58 -8.84 -17.54
CA GLY A 294 -0.65 -9.23 -18.22
C GLY A 294 -1.68 -8.09 -18.31
N LEU A 295 -1.84 -7.30 -17.26
CA LEU A 295 -2.71 -6.11 -17.26
C LEU A 295 -2.24 -5.09 -18.28
N ALA A 296 -0.95 -4.90 -18.37
CA ALA A 296 -0.34 -3.96 -19.30
C ALA A 296 -0.39 -4.43 -20.77
N THR A 297 -0.52 -5.75 -21.04
CA THR A 297 -0.55 -6.32 -22.40
C THR A 297 -1.94 -6.62 -22.93
N LEU A 298 -2.82 -7.09 -22.06
CA LEU A 298 -4.15 -7.59 -22.44
C LEU A 298 -5.28 -6.62 -22.07
N GLY A 299 -4.97 -5.50 -21.46
CA GLY A 299 -5.91 -4.40 -21.26
C GLY A 299 -6.47 -3.95 -22.61
N ARG A 300 -7.61 -3.24 -22.61
CA ARG A 300 -8.24 -2.69 -23.84
C ARG A 300 -7.28 -1.75 -24.58
N THR A 301 -6.30 -1.22 -23.85
CA THR A 301 -5.22 -0.38 -24.37
C THR A 301 -3.88 -1.10 -24.19
N LEU A 302 -3.24 -1.52 -25.30
CA LEU A 302 -1.90 -2.11 -25.26
C LEU A 302 -0.91 -1.09 -24.72
N LEU A 303 -0.32 -1.37 -23.55
CA LEU A 303 0.75 -0.54 -23.02
C LEU A 303 2.07 -0.94 -23.71
N PRO A 304 2.73 0.00 -24.39
CA PRO A 304 3.88 -0.32 -25.24
C PRO A 304 5.11 -0.86 -24.49
N THR A 305 5.13 -0.77 -23.16
CA THR A 305 6.26 -1.18 -22.30
C THR A 305 6.44 -2.69 -22.19
N THR A 306 5.39 -3.45 -22.40
CA THR A 306 5.37 -4.89 -22.13
C THR A 306 6.09 -5.74 -23.18
N GLU A 307 6.21 -5.24 -24.40
CA GLU A 307 7.04 -5.89 -25.45
C GLU A 307 8.54 -5.88 -25.11
N ILE A 308 8.96 -5.06 -24.12
CA ILE A 308 10.37 -4.84 -23.77
C ILE A 308 10.77 -5.67 -22.57
N ILE A 309 9.82 -6.00 -21.66
CA ILE A 309 10.09 -6.75 -20.43
C ILE A 309 9.75 -8.21 -20.65
N ARG A 310 10.76 -9.05 -20.64
CA ARG A 310 10.61 -10.50 -20.80
C ARG A 310 10.41 -11.18 -19.45
N VAL A 311 9.40 -12.04 -19.34
CA VAL A 311 9.28 -12.96 -18.19
C VAL A 311 10.37 -13.99 -18.28
N ASP A 312 11.36 -13.89 -17.41
CA ASP A 312 12.52 -14.76 -17.39
C ASP A 312 13.00 -15.00 -15.94
N TYR A 313 12.81 -16.22 -15.48
CA TYR A 313 13.20 -16.62 -14.11
C TYR A 313 14.70 -17.02 -13.99
N GLU A 314 15.49 -16.90 -15.06
CA GLU A 314 16.95 -17.04 -14.98
C GLU A 314 17.61 -15.73 -14.53
N LEU A 315 16.97 -14.56 -14.80
CA LEU A 315 17.44 -13.25 -14.35
C LEU A 315 17.29 -13.09 -12.83
N THR A 316 18.21 -12.38 -12.22
CA THR A 316 18.09 -11.97 -10.80
C THR A 316 16.99 -10.91 -10.62
N PRO A 317 16.41 -10.76 -9.43
CA PRO A 317 15.47 -9.66 -9.16
C PRO A 317 16.04 -8.27 -9.49
N ALA A 318 17.32 -8.04 -9.20
CA ALA A 318 18.01 -6.79 -9.51
C ALA A 318 18.06 -6.49 -11.01
N GLU A 319 18.35 -7.50 -11.83
CA GLU A 319 18.35 -7.39 -13.29
C GLU A 319 16.95 -7.09 -13.82
N VAL A 320 15.92 -7.80 -13.34
CA VAL A 320 14.53 -7.57 -13.76
C VAL A 320 14.07 -6.15 -13.42
N PHE A 321 14.38 -5.64 -12.22
CA PHE A 321 13.98 -4.29 -11.82
C PHE A 321 14.73 -3.21 -12.62
N LEU A 322 16.03 -3.41 -12.87
CA LEU A 322 16.82 -2.51 -13.72
C LEU A 322 16.30 -2.49 -15.16
N GLU A 323 16.02 -3.64 -15.76
CA GLU A 323 15.42 -3.72 -17.11
C GLU A 323 14.04 -3.06 -17.16
N THR A 324 13.23 -3.22 -16.10
CA THR A 324 11.91 -2.57 -15.97
C THR A 324 12.05 -1.05 -15.92
N ALA A 325 12.98 -0.52 -15.13
CA ALA A 325 13.24 0.92 -15.07
C ALA A 325 13.69 1.47 -16.43
N TRP A 326 14.58 0.78 -17.14
CA TRP A 326 14.99 1.17 -18.50
C TRP A 326 13.85 1.07 -19.52
N ALA A 327 12.96 0.09 -19.39
CA ALA A 327 11.77 -0.03 -20.23
C ALA A 327 10.83 1.18 -20.02
N MET A 328 10.61 1.60 -18.77
CA MET A 328 9.85 2.81 -18.44
C MET A 328 10.52 4.05 -19.04
N ILE A 329 11.82 4.24 -18.85
CA ILE A 329 12.58 5.35 -19.44
C ILE A 329 12.42 5.39 -20.96
N LYS A 330 12.48 4.27 -21.65
CA LYS A 330 12.37 4.22 -23.12
C LYS A 330 11.00 4.64 -23.63
N LYS A 331 9.95 4.39 -22.89
CA LYS A 331 8.55 4.57 -23.32
C LYS A 331 7.87 5.79 -22.71
N SER A 332 8.21 6.21 -21.49
CA SER A 332 7.69 7.45 -20.91
C SER A 332 8.37 8.69 -21.49
N LYS A 333 7.67 9.82 -21.40
CA LYS A 333 8.25 11.15 -21.71
C LYS A 333 8.83 11.81 -20.47
N ASP A 334 8.61 11.25 -19.30
CA ASP A 334 9.03 11.73 -17.99
C ASP A 334 9.98 10.75 -17.29
N LEU A 335 10.33 11.04 -16.05
CA LEU A 335 11.12 10.23 -15.14
C LEU A 335 10.39 10.05 -13.79
N ASN A 336 9.07 10.12 -13.77
CA ASN A 336 8.26 10.08 -12.54
C ASN A 336 8.45 8.79 -11.72
N PHE A 337 8.92 7.70 -12.33
CA PHE A 337 9.28 6.51 -11.58
C PHE A 337 10.38 6.76 -10.53
N LEU A 338 11.19 7.84 -10.66
CA LEU A 338 12.16 8.24 -9.64
C LEU A 338 11.49 8.72 -8.34
N ALA A 339 10.27 9.27 -8.44
CA ALA A 339 9.48 9.65 -7.28
C ALA A 339 8.98 8.44 -6.46
N GLU A 340 9.03 7.24 -7.05
CA GLU A 340 8.65 5.98 -6.40
C GLU A 340 9.83 5.25 -5.75
N VAL A 341 11.02 5.84 -5.80
CA VAL A 341 12.18 5.30 -5.08
C VAL A 341 11.95 5.41 -3.58
N GLU A 342 11.95 4.27 -2.92
CA GLU A 342 11.77 4.15 -1.48
C GLU A 342 13.02 4.57 -0.71
N ASP A 343 12.84 4.82 0.59
CA ASP A 343 13.95 5.08 1.49
C ASP A 343 14.99 3.94 1.48
N PRO A 344 16.29 4.24 1.45
CA PRO A 344 17.37 3.24 1.42
C PRO A 344 17.26 2.16 2.50
N HIS A 345 16.75 2.50 3.70
CA HIS A 345 16.55 1.53 4.78
C HIS A 345 15.34 0.60 4.59
N LEU A 346 14.46 0.92 3.67
CA LEU A 346 13.24 0.15 3.40
C LEU A 346 13.38 -0.77 2.18
N ARG A 347 14.55 -0.82 1.56
CA ARG A 347 14.87 -1.70 0.44
C ARG A 347 15.02 -3.14 0.89
N ASN A 348 14.41 -4.06 0.14
CA ASN A 348 14.61 -5.51 0.31
C ASN A 348 15.77 -6.01 -0.56
N ILE A 349 16.02 -5.36 -1.71
CA ILE A 349 17.06 -5.72 -2.67
C ILE A 349 18.12 -4.62 -2.65
N THR A 350 19.32 -4.98 -2.21
CA THR A 350 20.45 -4.03 -2.05
C THR A 350 21.34 -3.92 -3.28
N ASP A 351 21.30 -4.87 -4.20
CA ASP A 351 22.10 -4.86 -5.42
C ASP A 351 21.36 -4.25 -6.63
N ILE A 352 20.64 -3.16 -6.39
CA ILE A 352 20.07 -2.32 -7.46
C ILE A 352 20.62 -0.90 -7.32
N PRO A 353 20.80 -0.16 -8.44
CA PRO A 353 21.14 1.26 -8.38
C PRO A 353 20.12 2.04 -7.55
N THR A 354 20.58 3.11 -6.87
CA THR A 354 19.68 3.88 -5.99
C THR A 354 18.53 4.57 -6.73
N TRP A 355 18.67 4.80 -8.03
CA TRP A 355 17.65 5.39 -8.89
C TRP A 355 16.60 4.38 -9.40
N VAL A 356 16.78 3.09 -9.17
CA VAL A 356 15.81 2.04 -9.53
C VAL A 356 14.92 1.75 -8.33
N PRO A 357 13.58 1.89 -8.43
CA PRO A 357 12.68 1.53 -7.34
C PRO A 357 12.74 0.03 -7.03
N ASP A 358 12.77 -0.32 -5.75
CA ASP A 358 12.59 -1.70 -5.29
C ASP A 358 11.09 -2.01 -5.15
N PHE A 359 10.48 -2.49 -6.23
CA PHE A 359 9.06 -2.83 -6.23
C PHE A 359 8.70 -3.97 -5.27
N SER A 360 9.68 -4.69 -4.70
CA SER A 360 9.44 -5.71 -3.67
C SER A 360 9.21 -5.11 -2.29
N SER A 361 9.63 -3.86 -2.05
CA SER A 361 9.29 -3.13 -0.83
C SER A 361 7.82 -2.73 -0.83
N VAL A 362 7.11 -3.05 0.25
CA VAL A 362 5.71 -2.62 0.44
C VAL A 362 5.58 -1.15 0.84
N HIS A 363 6.70 -0.56 1.24
CA HIS A 363 6.75 0.84 1.64
C HIS A 363 6.80 1.76 0.41
N ARG A 364 5.91 2.73 0.39
CA ARG A 364 5.86 3.78 -0.65
C ARG A 364 6.39 5.08 -0.08
N PRO A 365 7.01 5.92 -0.89
CA PRO A 365 7.26 7.30 -0.50
C PRO A 365 5.93 8.01 -0.18
N SER A 366 5.81 8.59 1.02
CA SER A 366 4.54 9.17 1.50
C SER A 366 4.13 10.47 0.80
N ILE A 367 4.92 10.98 -0.14
CA ILE A 367 4.62 12.22 -0.90
C ILE A 367 3.47 12.02 -1.90
N TYR A 368 3.12 10.79 -2.21
CA TYR A 368 2.13 10.47 -3.24
C TYR A 368 0.72 10.20 -2.71
N HIS A 369 0.50 10.32 -1.40
CA HIS A 369 -0.76 9.88 -0.77
C HIS A 369 -1.99 10.73 -1.14
N GLN A 370 -1.78 11.94 -1.58
CA GLN A 370 -2.84 12.80 -2.09
C GLN A 370 -2.70 12.82 -3.59
N SER A 371 -3.68 12.44 -4.35
CA SER A 371 -3.80 12.47 -5.81
C SER A 371 -3.43 13.81 -6.47
N LEU A 372 -2.53 14.53 -5.84
CA LEU A 372 -2.01 15.81 -6.26
C LEU A 372 -0.97 15.58 -7.34
N THR A 373 -1.29 16.06 -8.49
CA THR A 373 -0.35 16.22 -9.60
C THR A 373 0.60 17.37 -9.25
N PHE A 374 1.56 17.12 -8.36
CA PHE A 374 2.68 18.03 -8.20
C PHE A 374 3.41 18.17 -9.55
N ASN A 375 3.94 19.35 -9.81
CA ASN A 375 4.63 19.69 -11.03
C ASN A 375 5.88 20.53 -10.73
N ALA A 376 6.72 20.03 -9.81
CA ALA A 376 7.89 20.77 -9.33
C ALA A 376 8.87 21.11 -10.45
N ASP A 377 8.94 20.30 -11.50
CA ASP A 377 9.75 20.53 -12.69
C ASP A 377 9.09 21.50 -13.70
N GLY A 378 7.89 22.04 -13.42
CA GLY A 378 7.18 22.97 -14.29
C GLY A 378 6.91 22.44 -15.69
N GLY A 379 6.89 21.11 -15.87
CA GLY A 379 6.72 20.46 -17.17
C GLY A 379 7.96 20.50 -18.07
N LEU A 380 9.15 20.66 -17.49
CA LEU A 380 10.40 20.59 -18.23
C LEU A 380 10.57 19.21 -18.87
N LYS A 381 11.04 19.19 -20.09
CA LYS A 381 11.37 17.93 -20.77
C LYS A 381 12.60 17.30 -20.12
N ARG A 382 12.52 15.98 -19.84
CA ARG A 382 13.68 15.21 -19.37
C ARG A 382 14.90 15.40 -20.27
N SER A 383 16.06 15.42 -19.68
CA SER A 383 17.34 15.58 -20.37
C SER A 383 18.29 14.48 -19.95
N LEU A 384 18.38 13.41 -20.74
CA LEU A 384 19.20 12.24 -20.45
C LEU A 384 20.56 12.34 -21.12
N THR A 385 21.60 11.90 -20.40
CA THR A 385 22.95 11.71 -20.93
C THR A 385 23.20 10.21 -21.13
N SER A 386 23.61 9.82 -22.33
CA SER A 386 23.92 8.42 -22.63
C SER A 386 25.21 8.01 -21.94
N LEU A 387 25.14 6.95 -21.13
CA LEU A 387 26.30 6.36 -20.45
C LEU A 387 26.47 4.91 -20.89
N SER A 388 27.71 4.43 -20.91
CA SER A 388 28.03 3.03 -21.30
C SER A 388 27.63 2.01 -20.25
N ASN A 389 27.59 2.41 -18.97
CA ASN A 389 27.18 1.54 -17.88
C ASN A 389 25.66 1.67 -17.63
N PRO A 390 24.86 0.61 -17.84
CA PRO A 390 23.41 0.65 -17.64
C PRO A 390 22.98 0.82 -16.17
N ARG A 391 23.90 0.67 -15.22
CA ARG A 391 23.62 0.91 -13.80
C ARG A 391 23.69 2.41 -13.43
N LEU A 392 24.10 3.27 -14.34
CA LEU A 392 24.22 4.72 -14.15
C LEU A 392 23.16 5.43 -14.97
N LEU A 393 22.50 6.42 -14.36
CA LEU A 393 21.53 7.28 -15.04
C LEU A 393 22.06 8.72 -15.09
N GLY A 394 22.43 9.19 -16.26
CA GLY A 394 22.86 10.58 -16.47
C GLY A 394 21.68 11.48 -16.83
N THR A 395 21.53 12.60 -16.12
CA THR A 395 20.47 13.57 -16.38
C THR A 395 20.90 15.00 -16.02
N ALA A 396 20.22 16.00 -16.59
CA ALA A 396 20.32 17.36 -16.08
C ALA A 396 19.44 17.51 -14.82
N ALA A 397 19.88 18.35 -13.89
CA ALA A 397 19.11 18.69 -12.69
C ALA A 397 19.39 20.12 -12.23
N TYR A 398 18.50 20.68 -11.42
CA TYR A 398 18.63 22.03 -10.86
C TYR A 398 18.74 21.94 -9.34
N ARG A 399 19.83 22.48 -8.78
CA ARG A 399 20.08 22.44 -7.34
C ARG A 399 19.25 23.50 -6.63
N LEU A 400 18.38 23.08 -5.70
CA LEU A 400 17.57 23.97 -4.86
C LEU A 400 18.29 24.43 -3.60
N GLY A 401 19.10 23.58 -2.97
CA GLY A 401 19.80 23.90 -1.74
C GLY A 401 20.44 22.68 -1.10
N GLU A 402 20.97 22.88 0.11
CA GLU A 402 21.59 21.86 0.94
C GLU A 402 20.85 21.78 2.28
N VAL A 403 20.59 20.59 2.76
CA VAL A 403 19.92 20.33 4.03
C VAL A 403 20.88 20.68 5.17
N VAL A 404 20.50 21.65 6.01
CA VAL A 404 21.26 22.09 7.19
C VAL A 404 20.61 21.68 8.52
N TYR A 405 19.36 21.29 8.47
CA TYR A 405 18.61 20.73 9.60
C TYR A 405 17.71 19.60 9.12
N ALA A 406 17.66 18.50 9.87
CA ALA A 406 16.72 17.40 9.66
C ALA A 406 16.42 16.69 10.97
N ASP A 407 15.14 16.50 11.28
CA ASP A 407 14.71 15.76 12.46
C ASP A 407 13.45 14.93 12.17
N SER A 408 13.29 13.82 12.91
CA SER A 408 12.15 12.93 12.75
C SER A 408 10.86 13.56 13.32
N LEU A 409 9.71 13.20 12.75
CA LEU A 409 8.40 13.54 13.30
C LEU A 409 7.98 12.66 14.49
N GLY A 410 8.86 11.76 14.96
CA GLY A 410 8.70 11.05 16.23
C GLY A 410 7.65 9.95 16.27
N VAL A 411 7.64 9.06 15.28
CA VAL A 411 6.64 7.96 15.12
C VAL A 411 6.40 7.10 16.36
N ASN A 412 7.40 6.93 17.22
CA ASN A 412 7.31 6.08 18.41
C ASN A 412 7.62 6.85 19.71
N GLU A 413 7.65 8.17 19.66
CA GLU A 413 7.96 9.02 20.80
C GLU A 413 6.69 9.70 21.32
N PRO A 414 6.56 9.93 22.62
CA PRO A 414 5.49 10.76 23.16
C PRO A 414 5.50 12.16 22.52
N PHE A 415 4.32 12.71 22.27
CA PHE A 415 4.16 14.05 21.65
C PHE A 415 5.02 15.13 22.32
N ILE A 416 5.12 15.11 23.64
CA ILE A 416 5.93 16.04 24.45
C ILE A 416 7.43 15.96 24.18
N GLU A 417 7.91 14.86 23.57
CA GLU A 417 9.33 14.68 23.24
C GLU A 417 9.67 15.25 21.87
N TYR A 418 8.80 15.09 20.89
CA TYR A 418 9.09 15.53 19.53
C TYR A 418 8.56 16.94 19.19
N LEU A 419 7.49 17.43 19.85
CA LEU A 419 6.95 18.77 19.58
C LEU A 419 8.01 19.89 19.68
N PRO A 420 8.88 19.95 20.71
CA PRO A 420 9.92 20.97 20.75
C PRO A 420 10.86 20.94 19.53
N ARG A 421 11.25 19.74 19.10
CA ARG A 421 12.15 19.57 17.94
C ARG A 421 11.47 19.96 16.62
N MET A 422 10.19 19.63 16.48
CA MET A 422 9.38 20.02 15.34
C MET A 422 9.32 21.56 15.18
N LEU A 423 9.34 22.30 16.30
CA LEU A 423 9.28 23.76 16.33
C LEU A 423 10.65 24.44 16.10
N ILE A 424 11.78 23.71 16.22
CA ILE A 424 13.13 24.28 16.04
C ILE A 424 13.29 25.02 14.70
N PRO A 425 12.84 24.50 13.55
CA PRO A 425 12.99 25.17 12.27
C PRO A 425 12.37 26.56 12.23
N LEU A 426 11.29 26.82 13.01
CA LEU A 426 10.61 28.10 13.03
C LEU A 426 11.52 29.26 13.43
N PHE A 427 12.49 29.04 14.35
CA PHE A 427 13.37 30.13 14.81
C PHE A 427 14.40 30.56 13.80
N GLU A 428 14.75 29.63 12.92
CA GLU A 428 15.78 29.85 11.91
C GLU A 428 15.19 30.23 10.55
N LEU A 429 13.84 30.17 10.41
CA LEU A 429 13.13 30.71 9.27
C LEU A 429 12.92 32.21 9.41
N SER A 430 12.91 32.92 8.27
CA SER A 430 12.44 34.31 8.22
C SER A 430 10.99 34.40 8.76
N PRO A 431 10.62 35.44 9.50
CA PRO A 431 9.22 35.65 9.89
C PRO A 431 8.24 35.60 8.71
N THR A 432 8.65 36.11 7.56
CA THR A 432 7.96 35.98 6.28
C THR A 432 8.74 35.00 5.41
N TYR A 433 8.09 33.90 5.02
CA TYR A 433 8.66 32.89 4.15
C TYR A 433 8.77 33.38 2.69
N ILE A 434 9.48 32.63 1.85
CA ILE A 434 9.69 32.98 0.43
C ILE A 434 8.36 33.15 -0.35
N THR A 435 7.30 32.47 0.06
CA THR A 435 5.95 32.57 -0.52
C THR A 435 5.13 33.75 0.00
N GLY A 436 5.67 34.50 0.99
CA GLY A 436 4.97 35.60 1.64
C GLY A 436 4.12 35.19 2.85
N GLU A 437 4.00 33.90 3.14
CA GLU A 437 3.27 33.35 4.29
C GLU A 437 4.05 33.55 5.60
N ASP A 438 3.33 33.55 6.73
CA ASP A 438 3.96 33.48 8.06
C ASP A 438 4.65 32.11 8.24
N ARG A 439 5.81 32.10 8.90
CA ARG A 439 6.60 30.88 9.14
C ARG A 439 5.83 29.77 9.86
N LEU A 440 4.88 30.11 10.74
CA LEU A 440 4.06 29.12 11.43
C LEU A 440 3.02 28.52 10.48
N GLU A 441 2.46 29.30 9.60
CA GLU A 441 1.61 28.81 8.53
C GLU A 441 2.35 27.83 7.63
N VAL A 442 3.56 28.20 7.23
CA VAL A 442 4.45 27.31 6.46
C VAL A 442 4.72 25.98 7.19
N LEU A 443 4.94 26.02 8.51
CA LEU A 443 5.19 24.80 9.28
C LEU A 443 3.99 23.86 9.24
N TRP A 444 2.80 24.32 9.66
CA TRP A 444 1.64 23.42 9.74
C TRP A 444 1.22 22.91 8.36
N ARG A 445 1.34 23.73 7.31
CA ARG A 445 1.11 23.29 5.92
C ARG A 445 2.13 22.25 5.48
N THR A 446 3.41 22.45 5.80
CA THR A 446 4.48 21.49 5.47
C THR A 446 4.23 20.13 6.09
N MET A 447 3.80 20.08 7.34
CA MET A 447 3.63 18.81 8.07
C MET A 447 2.55 17.90 7.49
N ILE A 448 1.55 18.48 6.82
CA ILE A 448 0.49 17.74 6.11
C ILE A 448 0.62 17.88 4.58
N GLN A 449 1.81 18.25 4.08
CA GLN A 449 2.09 18.46 2.66
C GLN A 449 1.07 19.40 1.98
N ASN A 450 0.56 20.39 2.74
CA ASN A 450 -0.44 21.36 2.32
C ASN A 450 -1.77 20.74 1.83
N GLY A 451 -2.16 19.59 2.41
CA GLY A 451 -3.41 18.91 2.10
C GLY A 451 -4.12 18.41 3.36
N LEU A 452 -5.43 18.39 3.35
CA LEU A 452 -6.28 17.84 4.41
C LEU A 452 -7.54 17.23 3.81
N GLU A 453 -7.89 16.01 4.22
CA GLU A 453 -9.10 15.30 3.76
C GLU A 453 -9.26 15.33 2.21
N TRP A 454 -8.17 15.06 1.47
CA TRP A 454 -8.11 15.06 -0.01
C TRP A 454 -8.26 16.46 -0.67
N VAL A 455 -8.25 17.53 0.10
CA VAL A 455 -8.30 18.91 -0.40
C VAL A 455 -6.92 19.55 -0.33
N SER A 456 -6.41 20.04 -1.44
CA SER A 456 -5.16 20.79 -1.51
C SER A 456 -5.33 22.00 -2.47
N PRO A 457 -4.78 23.15 -2.12
CA PRO A 457 -4.13 23.47 -0.85
C PRO A 457 -5.08 23.36 0.35
N ALA A 458 -4.54 23.04 1.53
CA ALA A 458 -5.31 23.01 2.77
C ALA A 458 -5.95 24.39 3.04
N ALA A 459 -7.20 24.37 3.47
CA ALA A 459 -7.95 25.60 3.75
C ALA A 459 -7.30 26.39 4.92
N ALA A 460 -7.54 27.70 4.98
CA ALA A 460 -6.92 28.55 6.00
C ALA A 460 -7.39 28.21 7.44
N ASP A 461 -8.62 27.70 7.60
CA ASP A 461 -9.17 27.25 8.88
C ASP A 461 -8.52 25.96 9.42
N THR A 462 -7.77 25.23 8.61
CA THR A 462 -6.92 24.11 9.04
C THR A 462 -5.89 24.52 10.11
N ALA A 463 -5.52 25.80 10.16
CA ALA A 463 -4.70 26.36 11.22
C ALA A 463 -5.33 26.16 12.62
N GLN A 464 -6.67 26.20 12.72
CA GLN A 464 -7.38 25.91 13.96
C GLN A 464 -7.31 24.42 14.30
N ASP A 465 -7.43 23.53 13.32
CA ASP A 465 -7.27 22.08 13.53
C ASP A 465 -5.87 21.74 14.03
N PHE A 466 -4.82 22.41 13.51
CA PHE A 466 -3.45 22.28 14.01
C PHE A 466 -3.31 22.73 15.45
N ARG A 467 -3.88 23.90 15.81
CA ARG A 467 -3.91 24.40 17.18
C ARG A 467 -4.60 23.41 18.12
N ASP A 468 -5.78 22.93 17.74
CA ASP A 468 -6.57 21.99 18.53
C ASP A 468 -5.84 20.66 18.72
N TRP A 469 -5.12 20.20 17.69
CA TRP A 469 -4.26 19.03 17.78
C TRP A 469 -3.13 19.20 18.81
N ILE A 470 -2.44 20.35 18.85
CA ILE A 470 -1.44 20.65 19.87
C ILE A 470 -2.07 20.64 21.27
N LEU A 471 -3.19 21.33 21.44
CA LEU A 471 -3.89 21.43 22.72
C LEU A 471 -4.32 20.06 23.24
N LEU A 472 -4.89 19.22 22.37
CA LEU A 472 -5.36 17.89 22.73
C LEU A 472 -4.21 17.00 23.22
N ASN A 473 -3.09 16.95 22.48
CA ASN A 473 -1.95 16.12 22.83
C ASN A 473 -1.25 16.58 24.13
N ILE A 474 -1.18 17.90 24.37
CA ILE A 474 -0.64 18.40 25.65
C ILE A 474 -1.56 18.05 26.81
N ALA A 475 -2.88 18.26 26.65
CA ALA A 475 -3.86 17.92 27.67
C ALA A 475 -3.81 16.43 28.02
N GLU A 476 -3.72 15.57 27.01
CA GLU A 476 -3.55 14.12 27.18
C GLU A 476 -2.26 13.76 27.92
N ALA A 477 -1.14 14.37 27.54
CA ALA A 477 0.15 14.15 28.20
C ALA A 477 0.10 14.56 29.67
N VAL A 478 -0.56 15.68 30.02
CA VAL A 478 -0.75 16.13 31.40
C VAL A 478 -1.59 15.14 32.18
N ILE A 479 -2.71 14.68 31.63
CA ILE A 479 -3.65 13.78 32.31
C ILE A 479 -3.04 12.37 32.49
N LYS A 480 -2.44 11.81 31.44
CA LYS A 480 -1.84 10.47 31.47
C LYS A 480 -0.45 10.44 32.12
N GLY A 481 0.39 11.45 31.87
CA GLY A 481 1.79 11.52 32.26
C GLY A 481 2.05 12.04 33.67
N GLY A 482 1.07 12.63 34.36
CA GLY A 482 1.21 13.37 35.59
C GLY A 482 1.67 12.55 36.85
N LYS A 483 1.97 11.26 36.68
CA LYS A 483 2.44 10.38 37.79
C LYS A 483 3.96 10.35 37.94
N SER A 484 4.75 10.72 36.92
CA SER A 484 6.22 10.76 36.96
C SER A 484 6.74 12.19 37.10
N VAL A 485 7.73 12.41 37.97
CA VAL A 485 8.37 13.73 38.16
C VAL A 485 9.05 14.18 36.86
N SER A 486 9.79 13.29 36.19
CA SER A 486 10.50 13.61 34.93
C SER A 486 9.55 13.99 33.80
N THR A 487 8.39 13.34 33.73
CA THR A 487 7.36 13.67 32.71
C THR A 487 6.73 15.05 32.98
N ARG A 488 6.48 15.41 34.25
CA ARG A 488 5.99 16.74 34.64
C ARG A 488 6.97 17.84 34.27
N GLU A 489 8.23 17.70 34.61
CA GLU A 489 9.28 18.66 34.27
C GLU A 489 9.35 18.87 32.73
N ARG A 490 9.18 17.81 31.96
CA ARG A 490 9.18 17.86 30.51
C ARG A 490 7.95 18.60 29.96
N ILE A 491 6.78 18.31 30.51
CA ILE A 491 5.53 19.01 30.14
C ILE A 491 5.66 20.50 30.45
N ASP A 492 6.17 20.88 31.61
CA ASP A 492 6.36 22.28 32.01
C ASP A 492 7.34 23.00 31.06
N GLN A 493 8.41 22.32 30.64
CA GLN A 493 9.35 22.84 29.62
C GLN A 493 8.64 23.09 28.29
N VAL A 494 7.83 22.14 27.79
CA VAL A 494 7.06 22.29 26.54
C VAL A 494 6.08 23.45 26.64
N ILE A 495 5.33 23.57 27.73
CA ILE A 495 4.39 24.67 27.96
C ILE A 495 5.13 26.02 27.97
N THR A 496 6.28 26.10 28.66
CA THR A 496 7.10 27.33 28.69
C THR A 496 7.61 27.73 27.30
N GLN A 497 8.01 26.74 26.49
CA GLN A 497 8.40 26.99 25.10
C GLN A 497 7.22 27.51 24.28
N LEU A 498 6.06 26.88 24.34
CA LEU A 498 4.86 27.34 23.62
C LEU A 498 4.44 28.74 24.00
N GLU A 499 4.54 29.11 25.29
CA GLU A 499 4.32 30.50 25.74
C GLU A 499 5.30 31.48 25.11
N THR A 500 6.55 31.06 24.94
CA THR A 500 7.56 31.90 24.29
C THR A 500 7.21 32.10 22.82
N TYR A 501 6.74 31.05 22.15
CA TYR A 501 6.28 31.12 20.75
C TYR A 501 5.02 31.98 20.62
N SER A 502 4.02 31.78 21.48
CA SER A 502 2.76 32.51 21.40
C SER A 502 2.93 34.04 21.57
N LYS A 503 3.97 34.49 22.30
CA LYS A 503 4.30 35.91 22.44
C LYS A 503 4.84 36.56 21.15
N THR A 504 5.40 35.75 20.26
CA THR A 504 5.97 36.17 18.96
C THR A 504 5.08 35.80 17.79
N ASP A 505 4.05 35.02 18.03
CA ASP A 505 3.07 34.59 17.03
C ASP A 505 2.05 35.69 16.79
N LEU A 506 2.12 36.31 15.61
CA LEU A 506 1.16 37.33 15.17
C LEU A 506 -0.14 36.73 14.61
N THR A 507 -0.16 35.43 14.35
CA THR A 507 -1.33 34.73 13.79
C THR A 507 -2.32 34.28 14.84
N GLY A 508 -1.90 34.15 16.11
CA GLY A 508 -2.70 33.62 17.20
C GLY A 508 -2.96 32.11 17.14
N ILE A 509 -2.23 31.39 16.29
CA ILE A 509 -2.36 29.93 16.12
C ILE A 509 -1.71 29.19 17.30
N MET A 510 -0.58 29.69 17.83
CA MET A 510 0.08 29.03 18.97
C MET A 510 -0.75 29.15 20.25
N PRO A 511 -0.99 28.02 20.94
CA PRO A 511 -1.80 28.05 22.17
C PRO A 511 -1.09 28.79 23.30
N THR A 512 -1.87 29.57 24.05
CA THR A 512 -1.45 30.21 25.30
C THR A 512 -1.60 29.25 26.49
N GLN A 513 -1.01 29.61 27.65
CA GLN A 513 -1.17 28.83 28.89
C GLN A 513 -2.65 28.75 29.32
N HIS A 514 -3.44 29.78 29.04
CA HIS A 514 -4.88 29.77 29.30
C HIS A 514 -5.60 28.74 28.45
N ASP A 515 -5.31 28.67 27.14
CA ASP A 515 -5.87 27.69 26.23
C ASP A 515 -5.53 26.25 26.65
N ILE A 516 -4.28 26.02 27.05
CA ILE A 516 -3.82 24.71 27.54
C ILE A 516 -4.58 24.31 28.82
N SER A 517 -4.74 25.24 29.77
CA SER A 517 -5.49 24.99 31.01
C SER A 517 -6.95 24.67 30.75
N ASP A 518 -7.55 25.35 29.81
CA ASP A 518 -8.94 25.12 29.38
C ASP A 518 -9.10 23.77 28.65
N ALA A 519 -8.14 23.39 27.80
CA ALA A 519 -8.14 22.11 27.11
C ALA A 519 -8.01 20.93 28.09
N ILE A 520 -7.12 21.03 29.08
CA ILE A 520 -6.96 20.01 30.14
C ILE A 520 -8.29 19.81 30.90
N ARG A 521 -8.94 20.92 31.31
CA ARG A 521 -10.22 20.86 32.02
C ARG A 521 -11.32 20.22 31.17
N LYS A 522 -11.46 20.62 29.90
CA LYS A 522 -12.45 20.05 28.99
C LYS A 522 -12.22 18.56 28.74
N LEU A 523 -10.97 18.17 28.52
CA LEU A 523 -10.62 16.79 28.28
C LEU A 523 -10.86 15.91 29.51
N GLN A 524 -10.54 16.40 30.73
CA GLN A 524 -10.84 15.70 31.98
C GLN A 524 -12.34 15.48 32.14
N ASP A 525 -13.16 16.48 31.84
CA ASP A 525 -14.64 16.40 31.92
C ASP A 525 -15.23 15.38 30.91
N ILE A 526 -14.62 15.24 29.72
CA ILE A 526 -14.99 14.24 28.74
C ILE A 526 -14.61 12.83 29.24
N LEU A 527 -13.40 12.63 29.72
CA LEU A 527 -12.93 11.34 30.22
C LEU A 527 -13.68 10.87 31.47
N ASP A 528 -14.10 11.80 32.33
CA ASP A 528 -14.92 11.47 33.51
C ASP A 528 -16.32 10.96 33.11
N LYS A 529 -16.85 11.42 31.98
CA LYS A 529 -18.15 11.00 31.43
C LYS A 529 -18.03 9.77 30.52
N HIS A 530 -16.93 9.65 29.78
CA HIS A 530 -16.67 8.63 28.77
C HIS A 530 -15.24 8.05 28.90
N PRO A 531 -14.96 7.22 29.91
CA PRO A 531 -13.61 6.78 30.26
C PRO A 531 -12.90 5.90 29.20
N PHE A 532 -13.57 5.53 28.12
CA PHE A 532 -13.05 4.68 27.03
C PHE A 532 -12.98 5.37 25.68
N GLU A 533 -13.22 6.69 25.60
CA GLU A 533 -13.06 7.40 24.33
C GLU A 533 -11.59 7.48 23.91
N ASN A 534 -11.33 7.10 22.66
CA ASN A 534 -10.01 7.25 22.06
C ASN A 534 -9.88 8.68 21.51
N ILE A 535 -9.04 9.46 22.17
CA ILE A 535 -8.89 10.90 21.94
C ILE A 535 -8.14 11.18 20.62
N GLU A 536 -7.26 10.29 20.18
CA GLU A 536 -6.50 10.43 18.92
C GLU A 536 -7.40 10.50 17.67
N SER A 537 -8.60 9.89 17.74
CA SER A 537 -9.54 9.88 16.61
C SER A 537 -10.31 11.18 16.39
N VAL A 538 -10.16 12.16 17.29
CA VAL A 538 -10.97 13.40 17.28
C VAL A 538 -10.35 14.51 16.42
N SER A 539 -9.04 14.45 16.10
CA SER A 539 -8.35 15.50 15.35
C SER A 539 -8.14 15.12 13.89
N LYS A 540 -8.78 15.82 12.97
CA LYS A 540 -8.54 15.66 11.51
C LYS A 540 -7.09 15.89 11.15
N TYR A 541 -6.47 16.92 11.72
CA TYR A 541 -5.07 17.24 11.51
C TYR A 541 -4.15 16.12 12.02
N GLY A 542 -4.43 15.58 13.21
CA GLY A 542 -3.70 14.47 13.78
C GLY A 542 -3.82 13.20 12.92
N HIS A 543 -5.00 12.93 12.40
CA HIS A 543 -5.22 11.80 11.48
C HIS A 543 -4.39 11.95 10.20
N GLU A 544 -4.42 13.11 9.55
CA GLU A 544 -3.60 13.39 8.35
C GLU A 544 -2.10 13.22 8.64
N LEU A 545 -1.64 13.72 9.78
CA LEU A 545 -0.24 13.62 10.19
C LEU A 545 0.24 12.16 10.33
N THR A 546 -0.66 11.21 10.64
CA THR A 546 -0.28 9.78 10.76
C THR A 546 0.29 9.21 9.46
N PHE A 547 -0.07 9.75 8.30
CA PHE A 547 0.49 9.34 7.02
C PHE A 547 1.95 9.73 6.84
N TYR A 548 2.40 10.76 7.57
CA TYR A 548 3.73 11.36 7.42
C TYR A 548 4.64 11.17 8.63
N GLN A 549 4.19 10.45 9.68
CA GLN A 549 4.91 10.31 10.97
C GLN A 549 6.36 9.80 10.83
N HIS A 550 6.65 8.99 9.82
CA HIS A 550 7.98 8.44 9.58
C HIS A 550 8.88 9.37 8.76
N MET A 551 8.35 10.47 8.23
CA MET A 551 9.13 11.45 7.49
C MET A 551 9.95 12.35 8.42
N ARG A 552 10.94 13.03 7.85
CA ARG A 552 11.75 14.03 8.52
C ARG A 552 11.39 15.43 8.06
N VAL A 553 11.14 16.33 9.00
CA VAL A 553 11.10 17.75 8.72
C VAL A 553 12.53 18.23 8.47
N PHE A 554 12.76 19.02 7.45
CA PHE A 554 14.08 19.54 7.13
C PHE A 554 14.03 21.01 6.73
N ARG A 555 15.17 21.67 6.92
CA ARG A 555 15.42 23.03 6.44
C ARG A 555 16.71 23.06 5.60
N THR A 556 16.69 23.84 4.53
CA THR A 556 17.86 24.08 3.68
C THR A 556 18.63 25.34 4.07
N ASN A 557 19.86 25.46 3.58
CA ASN A 557 20.75 26.61 3.80
C ASN A 557 20.20 27.94 3.23
N ASN A 558 19.27 27.90 2.30
CA ASN A 558 18.57 29.05 1.74
C ASN A 558 17.16 29.24 2.30
N GLY A 559 16.82 28.55 3.41
CA GLY A 559 15.61 28.77 4.18
C GLY A 559 14.36 28.04 3.67
N LEU A 560 14.48 27.03 2.79
CA LEU A 560 13.34 26.19 2.39
C LEU A 560 13.00 25.22 3.50
N LEU A 561 11.70 25.02 3.76
CA LEU A 561 11.16 24.03 4.68
C LEU A 561 10.49 22.89 3.91
N GLY A 562 10.69 21.65 4.35
CA GLY A 562 10.09 20.50 3.70
C GLY A 562 10.02 19.25 4.55
N LEU A 563 9.43 18.20 3.97
CA LEU A 563 9.40 16.82 4.49
C LEU A 563 10.14 15.90 3.54
N GLY A 564 11.00 15.04 4.08
CA GLY A 564 11.76 14.05 3.32
C GLY A 564 11.72 12.68 3.95
N GLN A 565 12.34 11.71 3.29
CA GLN A 565 12.38 10.31 3.71
C GLN A 565 13.16 10.12 5.04
N PRO A 566 12.94 9.01 5.76
CA PRO A 566 13.62 8.73 7.03
C PRO A 566 15.15 8.81 6.98
N SER A 567 15.77 8.43 5.86
CA SER A 567 17.24 8.48 5.68
C SER A 567 17.80 9.87 5.34
N LEU A 568 16.94 10.87 5.19
CA LEU A 568 17.37 12.25 4.94
C LEU A 568 18.20 12.76 6.12
N GLN A 569 19.33 13.41 5.83
CA GLN A 569 20.24 13.94 6.83
C GLN A 569 20.91 15.25 6.38
N THR A 570 21.49 15.96 7.32
CA THR A 570 22.29 17.16 7.08
C THR A 570 23.41 16.86 6.08
N GLY A 571 23.65 17.77 5.13
CA GLY A 571 24.61 17.60 4.03
C GLY A 571 24.02 16.97 2.77
N ASN A 572 22.81 16.41 2.82
CA ASN A 572 22.11 16.02 1.60
C ASN A 572 21.72 17.26 0.78
N SER A 573 21.61 17.11 -0.52
CA SER A 573 21.25 18.19 -1.43
C SER A 573 19.86 17.97 -2.04
N LEU A 574 19.15 19.07 -2.26
CA LEU A 574 17.81 19.09 -2.82
C LEU A 574 17.84 19.53 -4.28
N TRP A 575 17.12 18.81 -5.15
CA TRP A 575 17.19 18.99 -6.59
C TRP A 575 15.83 18.91 -7.26
N ILE A 576 15.65 19.66 -8.35
CA ILE A 576 14.60 19.41 -9.35
C ILE A 576 15.22 18.68 -10.53
N ILE A 577 14.67 17.54 -10.88
CA ILE A 577 15.09 16.74 -12.04
C ILE A 577 14.01 16.88 -13.11
N PRO A 578 14.31 17.40 -14.31
CA PRO A 578 13.34 17.52 -15.40
C PRO A 578 12.70 16.18 -15.74
N GLY A 579 11.39 16.15 -15.75
CA GLY A 579 10.57 14.95 -15.92
C GLY A 579 10.20 14.25 -14.61
N VAL A 580 10.52 14.82 -13.43
CA VAL A 580 10.10 14.34 -12.11
C VAL A 580 9.22 15.38 -11.46
N SER A 581 8.02 14.99 -11.09
CA SER A 581 6.98 15.91 -10.57
C SER A 581 7.23 16.43 -9.16
N VAL A 582 8.23 15.90 -8.44
CA VAL A 582 8.57 16.28 -7.06
C VAL A 582 10.06 16.58 -6.92
N PRO A 583 10.46 17.44 -5.98
CA PRO A 583 11.88 17.62 -5.63
C PRO A 583 12.49 16.31 -5.11
N MET A 584 13.75 16.07 -5.43
CA MET A 584 14.50 14.87 -5.05
C MET A 584 15.63 15.19 -4.08
N VAL A 585 15.81 14.39 -3.06
CA VAL A 585 16.95 14.45 -2.14
C VAL A 585 18.04 13.52 -2.63
N LEU A 586 19.22 14.07 -2.82
CA LEU A 586 20.39 13.36 -3.30
C LEU A 586 21.53 13.44 -2.27
N GLN A 587 22.27 12.34 -2.14
CA GLN A 587 23.48 12.22 -1.35
C GLN A 587 24.70 12.09 -2.28
N THR A 588 25.73 12.91 -2.09
CA THR A 588 26.95 12.78 -2.87
C THR A 588 27.67 11.45 -2.58
N THR A 589 28.21 10.81 -3.60
CA THR A 589 29.06 9.62 -3.45
C THR A 589 30.53 9.96 -3.15
N GLY A 590 30.87 11.27 -3.15
CA GLY A 590 32.23 11.76 -3.02
C GLY A 590 32.95 11.93 -4.38
N ALA A 591 32.41 11.39 -5.46
CA ALA A 591 32.87 11.68 -6.81
C ALA A 591 32.14 12.91 -7.37
N GLU A 592 32.79 13.67 -8.25
CA GLU A 592 32.23 14.87 -8.85
C GLU A 592 30.94 14.56 -9.63
N ASP A 593 29.88 15.30 -9.36
CA ASP A 593 28.56 15.18 -9.97
C ASP A 593 27.90 13.78 -9.91
N ARG A 594 28.34 12.92 -8.96
CA ARG A 594 27.75 11.61 -8.73
C ARG A 594 26.97 11.54 -7.42
N PHE A 595 25.77 10.98 -7.49
CA PHE A 595 24.84 10.99 -6.39
C PHE A 595 24.07 9.67 -6.25
N ASN A 596 23.75 9.33 -5.01
CA ASN A 596 22.73 8.36 -4.64
C ASN A 596 21.41 9.07 -4.39
N ILE A 597 20.29 8.46 -4.78
CA ILE A 597 18.98 8.95 -4.42
C ILE A 597 18.68 8.55 -2.97
N VAL A 598 18.28 9.52 -2.14
CA VAL A 598 17.72 9.30 -0.81
C VAL A 598 16.21 9.13 -0.91
N GLY A 599 15.56 9.89 -1.79
CA GLY A 599 14.15 9.78 -2.09
C GLY A 599 13.51 11.12 -2.47
N PRO A 600 12.21 11.11 -2.76
CA PRO A 600 11.45 12.34 -3.04
C PRO A 600 11.23 13.16 -1.77
N ALA A 601 11.00 14.47 -1.93
CA ALA A 601 10.71 15.40 -0.86
C ALA A 601 9.54 16.34 -1.18
N TYR A 602 8.72 16.65 -0.18
CA TYR A 602 7.82 17.80 -0.21
C TYR A 602 8.60 19.05 0.20
N VAL A 603 8.46 20.13 -0.56
CA VAL A 603 9.10 21.43 -0.27
C VAL A 603 8.07 22.52 -0.39
N HIS A 604 7.71 23.16 0.73
CA HIS A 604 6.66 24.16 0.73
C HIS A 604 6.97 25.31 -0.24
N GLY A 605 5.98 25.66 -1.09
CA GLY A 605 6.12 26.70 -2.10
C GLY A 605 7.03 26.36 -3.28
N ASN A 606 7.38 25.06 -3.48
CA ASN A 606 8.22 24.63 -4.60
C ASN A 606 7.75 23.29 -5.22
N MET A 607 6.44 23.04 -5.16
CA MET A 607 5.85 21.80 -5.67
C MET A 607 5.25 21.94 -7.08
N ASN A 608 5.16 23.18 -7.65
CA ASN A 608 4.49 23.45 -8.93
C ASN A 608 5.34 24.30 -9.89
N GLY A 609 6.66 24.21 -9.79
CA GLY A 609 7.59 24.90 -10.71
C GLY A 609 8.05 26.27 -10.24
N GLU A 610 7.63 26.72 -9.04
CA GLU A 610 7.96 28.03 -8.50
C GLU A 610 9.47 28.30 -8.44
N ALA A 611 10.26 27.28 -8.12
CA ALA A 611 11.73 27.40 -8.08
C ALA A 611 12.36 27.70 -9.45
N LEU A 612 11.72 27.36 -10.55
CA LEU A 612 12.25 27.61 -11.89
C LEU A 612 12.22 29.10 -12.27
N GLU A 613 11.46 29.92 -11.53
CA GLU A 613 11.41 31.37 -11.68
C GLU A 613 12.56 32.10 -10.95
N TRP A 614 13.39 31.37 -10.21
CA TRP A 614 14.51 31.97 -9.48
C TRP A 614 15.58 32.45 -10.43
N GLU A 615 16.07 33.68 -10.25
CA GLU A 615 17.06 34.32 -11.12
C GLU A 615 18.41 33.57 -11.25
N ARG A 616 18.73 32.68 -10.30
CA ARG A 616 20.03 31.95 -10.21
C ARG A 616 19.86 30.50 -9.82
N LEU A 617 19.07 29.76 -10.57
CA LEU A 617 18.98 28.33 -10.36
C LEU A 617 20.18 27.60 -11.02
N ASP A 618 20.96 26.87 -10.21
CA ASP A 618 22.19 26.19 -10.65
C ASP A 618 21.84 24.88 -11.39
N ARG A 619 21.94 24.91 -12.72
CA ARG A 619 21.72 23.73 -13.57
C ARG A 619 23.02 22.96 -13.77
N ARG A 620 22.99 21.66 -13.46
CA ARG A 620 24.12 20.74 -13.61
C ARG A 620 23.73 19.49 -14.38
N SER A 621 24.76 18.82 -14.95
CA SER A 621 24.64 17.45 -15.41
C SER A 621 25.07 16.53 -14.28
N ILE A 622 24.20 15.63 -13.83
CA ILE A 622 24.46 14.71 -12.72
C ILE A 622 24.36 13.26 -13.16
N ILE A 623 25.00 12.39 -12.41
CA ILE A 623 24.96 10.93 -12.58
C ILE A 623 24.38 10.32 -11.31
N LEU A 624 23.31 9.56 -11.45
CA LEU A 624 22.68 8.77 -10.39
C LEU A 624 23.23 7.34 -10.44
N GLU A 625 23.66 6.83 -9.26
CA GLU A 625 24.26 5.50 -9.09
C GLU A 625 23.33 4.51 -8.40
#